data_b7446f9ba2a1ee4cb60f9a8de8e40280
#
_entry.id   b7446f9ba2a1ee4cb60f9a8de8e40280
#
_cell.length_a   1.000
_cell.length_b   1.000
_cell.length_c   1.000
_cell.angle_alpha   90.00
_cell.angle_beta   90.00
_cell.angle_gamma   90.00
#
_symmetry.space_group_name_H-M   'P 1'
#
loop_
_entity.id
_entity.type
_entity.pdbx_description
1 polymer ?
#
loop_
_entity_poly.entity_id
_entity_poly.type
_entity_poly.pdbx_seq_one_letter_code
_entity_poly.pdbx_strand_id
1 'polypeptide(L)'
;IKNPTKLKVPLVGKPMSQEEIDKVSTILLEELTKHGGIGLSANQIGLDVRACVINVTDPLVLINPIVTEVSKDTVAYVEQCLSLDKTMRKPVKTIRHKSFTIECDNLGTVVFSPTKNEWKDSDEFFNDEGLLECVCAQHEIDHLDGILITDSKRRYSTTVTREKKYGRNERVMVKLSDGSTEFMKYKKAEPMLSLGAEIL
;
A
#
# COMPACT_ATOMS: atom_id res chain seq x y z
N ILE A 1 -8.03 -3.78 -17.59
CA ILE A 1 -9.49 -4.02 -17.46
C ILE A 1 -10.17 -2.68 -17.22
N LYS A 2 -11.23 -2.41 -17.99
CA LYS A 2 -12.01 -1.18 -17.86
C LYS A 2 -13.11 -1.24 -16.78
N ASN A 3 -13.28 -2.39 -16.10
CA ASN A 3 -14.32 -2.58 -15.09
C ASN A 3 -13.74 -2.99 -13.74
N PRO A 4 -13.60 -2.05 -12.79
CA PRO A 4 -13.05 -2.32 -11.45
C PRO A 4 -13.83 -3.37 -10.65
N THR A 5 -15.13 -3.54 -10.94
CA THR A 5 -15.97 -4.50 -10.23
C THR A 5 -15.53 -5.95 -10.49
N LYS A 6 -14.98 -6.23 -11.66
CA LYS A 6 -14.44 -7.56 -11.99
C LYS A 6 -13.16 -7.89 -11.23
N LEU A 7 -12.41 -6.87 -10.81
CA LEU A 7 -11.19 -7.04 -10.01
C LEU A 7 -11.49 -7.33 -8.53
N LYS A 8 -12.73 -7.18 -8.09
CA LYS A 8 -13.13 -7.45 -6.69
C LYS A 8 -13.46 -8.92 -6.40
N VAL A 9 -13.23 -9.79 -7.37
CA VAL A 9 -13.41 -11.23 -7.21
C VAL A 9 -12.04 -11.85 -6.91
N PRO A 10 -11.84 -12.47 -5.75
CA PRO A 10 -10.61 -13.17 -5.43
C PRO A 10 -10.35 -14.33 -6.40
N LEU A 11 -9.10 -14.50 -6.81
CA LEU A 11 -8.68 -15.65 -7.60
C LEU A 11 -8.17 -16.77 -6.70
N VAL A 12 -8.60 -17.98 -7.00
CA VAL A 12 -8.14 -19.19 -6.30
C VAL A 12 -6.96 -19.78 -7.07
N GLY A 13 -5.87 -20.10 -6.34
CA GLY A 13 -4.72 -20.79 -6.90
C GLY A 13 -5.11 -22.20 -7.37
N LYS A 14 -4.64 -22.58 -8.54
CA LYS A 14 -4.78 -23.93 -9.10
C LYS A 14 -3.40 -24.43 -9.53
N PRO A 15 -3.08 -25.72 -9.36
CA PRO A 15 -1.84 -26.28 -9.88
C PRO A 15 -1.73 -26.02 -11.39
N MET A 16 -0.55 -25.64 -11.84
CA MET A 16 -0.25 -25.37 -13.24
C MET A 16 0.93 -26.21 -13.68
N SER A 17 0.89 -26.72 -14.92
CA SER A 17 2.03 -27.34 -15.57
C SER A 17 3.10 -26.30 -15.92
N GLN A 18 4.34 -26.72 -16.16
CA GLN A 18 5.40 -25.81 -16.58
C GLN A 18 5.05 -25.06 -17.88
N GLU A 19 4.43 -25.75 -18.84
CA GLU A 19 3.99 -25.13 -20.08
C GLU A 19 2.95 -24.02 -19.85
N GLU A 20 2.00 -24.24 -18.93
CA GLU A 20 1.01 -23.22 -18.55
C GLU A 20 1.67 -22.03 -17.85
N ILE A 21 2.64 -22.28 -16.95
CA ILE A 21 3.42 -21.24 -16.27
C ILE A 21 4.17 -20.39 -17.31
N ASP A 22 4.87 -21.01 -18.24
CA ASP A 22 5.66 -20.33 -19.27
C ASP A 22 4.74 -19.47 -20.18
N LYS A 23 3.59 -19.99 -20.55
CA LYS A 23 2.60 -19.27 -21.35
C LYS A 23 2.01 -18.07 -20.61
N VAL A 24 1.62 -18.24 -19.35
CA VAL A 24 1.08 -17.16 -18.52
C VAL A 24 2.14 -16.09 -18.27
N SER A 25 3.38 -16.50 -18.00
CA SER A 25 4.51 -15.59 -17.81
C SER A 25 4.76 -14.74 -19.05
N THR A 26 4.79 -15.34 -20.22
CA THR A 26 4.95 -14.63 -21.50
C THR A 26 3.85 -13.61 -21.70
N ILE A 27 2.58 -13.99 -21.51
CA ILE A 27 1.44 -13.08 -21.68
C ILE A 27 1.52 -11.90 -20.71
N LEU A 28 1.84 -12.15 -19.43
CA LEU A 28 1.93 -11.09 -18.42
C LEU A 28 3.05 -10.10 -18.75
N LEU A 29 4.20 -10.56 -19.18
CA LEU A 29 5.34 -9.72 -19.57
C LEU A 29 5.05 -8.88 -20.82
N GLU A 30 4.45 -9.47 -21.83
CA GLU A 30 4.05 -8.78 -23.06
C GLU A 30 3.00 -7.69 -22.77
N GLU A 31 1.98 -8.02 -21.99
CA GLU A 31 0.92 -7.07 -21.64
C GLU A 31 1.45 -5.94 -20.72
N LEU A 32 2.32 -6.26 -19.77
CA LEU A 32 2.98 -5.25 -18.94
C LEU A 32 3.76 -4.26 -19.80
N THR A 33 4.53 -4.76 -20.75
CA THR A 33 5.31 -3.94 -21.71
C THR A 33 4.41 -3.01 -22.52
N LYS A 34 3.28 -3.51 -23.02
CA LYS A 34 2.31 -2.71 -23.79
C LYS A 34 1.68 -1.58 -22.97
N HIS A 35 1.45 -1.82 -21.69
CA HIS A 35 0.75 -0.86 -20.83
C HIS A 35 1.68 0.10 -20.07
N GLY A 36 2.98 -0.20 -20.02
CA GLY A 36 3.99 0.69 -19.44
C GLY A 36 3.89 0.82 -17.93
N GLY A 37 3.53 -0.25 -17.22
CA GLY A 37 3.49 -0.32 -15.76
C GLY A 37 4.73 -0.99 -15.18
N ILE A 38 4.81 -1.01 -13.86
CA ILE A 38 5.82 -1.76 -13.07
C ILE A 38 5.26 -3.03 -12.44
N GLY A 39 3.96 -3.28 -12.58
CA GLY A 39 3.28 -4.48 -12.12
C GLY A 39 2.00 -4.73 -12.91
N LEU A 40 1.59 -5.99 -12.98
CA LEU A 40 0.37 -6.41 -13.64
C LEU A 40 -0.11 -7.75 -13.07
N SER A 41 -1.37 -7.82 -12.66
CA SER A 41 -2.03 -9.06 -12.24
C SER A 41 -2.87 -9.66 -13.36
N ALA A 42 -3.00 -10.99 -13.38
CA ALA A 42 -3.68 -11.74 -14.43
C ALA A 42 -5.15 -11.34 -14.62
N ASN A 43 -5.86 -11.07 -13.53
CA ASN A 43 -7.26 -10.61 -13.60
C ASN A 43 -7.43 -9.21 -14.20
N GLN A 44 -6.39 -8.36 -14.21
CA GLN A 44 -6.43 -7.06 -14.89
C GLN A 44 -6.56 -7.21 -16.41
N ILE A 45 -6.06 -8.29 -16.97
CA ILE A 45 -6.15 -8.61 -18.41
C ILE A 45 -7.19 -9.69 -18.72
N GLY A 46 -7.95 -10.12 -17.70
CA GLY A 46 -9.07 -11.06 -17.88
C GLY A 46 -8.68 -12.53 -17.84
N LEU A 47 -7.48 -12.87 -17.42
CA LEU A 47 -7.07 -14.25 -17.18
C LEU A 47 -7.57 -14.71 -15.80
N ASP A 48 -8.19 -15.90 -15.76
CA ASP A 48 -8.69 -16.54 -14.53
C ASP A 48 -7.61 -17.46 -13.92
N VAL A 49 -6.45 -16.87 -13.65
CA VAL A 49 -5.32 -17.54 -13.01
C VAL A 49 -4.74 -16.65 -11.91
N ARG A 50 -4.33 -17.26 -10.79
CA ARG A 50 -3.71 -16.52 -9.69
C ARG A 50 -2.23 -16.29 -9.99
N ALA A 51 -1.93 -15.29 -10.80
CA ALA A 51 -0.58 -14.93 -11.19
C ALA A 51 -0.44 -13.42 -11.35
N CYS A 52 0.75 -12.91 -11.10
CA CYS A 52 1.11 -11.51 -11.37
C CYS A 52 2.59 -11.38 -11.77
N VAL A 53 2.93 -10.25 -12.37
CA VAL A 53 4.30 -9.87 -12.70
C VAL A 53 4.65 -8.54 -12.04
N ILE A 54 5.87 -8.45 -11.54
CA ILE A 54 6.49 -7.24 -10.98
C ILE A 54 7.73 -6.96 -11.82
N ASN A 55 7.97 -5.72 -12.19
CA ASN A 55 9.12 -5.31 -13.01
C ASN A 55 9.64 -3.96 -12.49
N VAL A 56 10.28 -3.99 -11.33
CA VAL A 56 10.95 -2.82 -10.72
C VAL A 56 12.44 -2.89 -10.99
N THR A 57 13.10 -3.95 -10.55
CA THR A 57 14.53 -4.24 -10.83
C THR A 57 14.63 -5.18 -12.03
N ASP A 58 14.26 -6.43 -11.85
CA ASP A 58 14.18 -7.45 -12.88
C ASP A 58 12.75 -8.02 -12.95
N PRO A 59 12.27 -8.46 -14.11
CA PRO A 59 10.94 -9.05 -14.23
C PRO A 59 10.78 -10.30 -13.37
N LEU A 60 9.83 -10.27 -12.45
CA LEU A 60 9.53 -11.35 -11.52
C LEU A 60 8.08 -11.79 -11.68
N VAL A 61 7.84 -12.99 -12.19
CA VAL A 61 6.50 -13.57 -12.29
C VAL A 61 6.23 -14.46 -11.08
N LEU A 62 5.10 -14.24 -10.42
CA LEU A 62 4.64 -14.96 -9.25
C LEU A 62 3.41 -15.80 -9.62
N ILE A 63 3.52 -17.12 -9.44
CA ILE A 63 2.42 -18.08 -9.68
C ILE A 63 1.88 -18.56 -8.35
N ASN A 64 0.57 -18.43 -8.16
CA ASN A 64 -0.14 -18.79 -6.93
C ASN A 64 0.49 -18.18 -5.65
N PRO A 65 0.84 -16.87 -5.63
CA PRO A 65 1.48 -16.29 -4.47
C PRO A 65 0.56 -16.31 -3.24
N ILE A 66 1.12 -16.73 -2.10
CA ILE A 66 0.46 -16.73 -0.78
C ILE A 66 1.36 -15.98 0.19
N VAL A 67 0.82 -14.96 0.86
CA VAL A 67 1.55 -14.22 1.90
C VAL A 67 1.66 -15.09 3.15
N THR A 68 2.88 -15.38 3.60
CA THR A 68 3.17 -16.21 4.77
C THR A 68 3.59 -15.39 5.98
N GLU A 69 4.30 -14.28 5.76
CA GLU A 69 4.74 -13.40 6.83
C GLU A 69 4.64 -11.93 6.42
N VAL A 70 4.39 -11.06 7.38
CA VAL A 70 4.39 -9.59 7.18
C VAL A 70 5.13 -8.90 8.32
N SER A 71 5.85 -7.83 8.02
CA SER A 71 6.46 -6.99 9.05
C SER A 71 5.38 -6.30 9.90
N LYS A 72 5.68 -6.05 11.17
CA LYS A 72 4.86 -5.16 12.03
C LYS A 72 4.96 -3.73 11.57
N ASP A 73 6.11 -3.34 11.05
CA ASP A 73 6.37 -2.01 10.55
C ASP A 73 5.66 -1.80 9.21
N THR A 74 5.06 -0.64 9.08
CA THR A 74 4.33 -0.24 7.88
C THR A 74 4.84 1.09 7.35
N VAL A 75 4.66 1.32 6.06
CA VAL A 75 4.97 2.57 5.38
C VAL A 75 3.72 3.15 4.71
N ALA A 76 3.64 4.46 4.70
CA ALA A 76 2.64 5.16 3.90
C ALA A 76 3.23 5.45 2.51
N TYR A 77 2.63 4.91 1.47
CA TYR A 77 3.09 5.07 0.10
C TYR A 77 2.02 5.70 -0.80
N VAL A 78 2.44 6.36 -1.87
CA VAL A 78 1.51 6.98 -2.83
C VAL A 78 1.46 6.11 -4.07
N GLU A 79 0.31 5.50 -4.31
CA GLU A 79 0.10 4.55 -5.39
C GLU A 79 -0.89 5.05 -6.43
N GLN A 80 -0.76 4.55 -7.64
CA GLN A 80 -1.73 4.69 -8.72
C GLN A 80 -2.02 3.32 -9.32
N CYS A 81 -3.24 3.12 -9.82
CA CYS A 81 -3.65 1.88 -10.48
C CYS A 81 -4.21 2.17 -11.86
N LEU A 82 -3.63 1.57 -12.90
CA LEU A 82 -4.06 1.74 -14.29
C LEU A 82 -5.45 1.13 -14.57
N SER A 83 -5.90 0.20 -13.74
CA SER A 83 -7.22 -0.45 -13.86
C SER A 83 -8.37 0.40 -13.34
N LEU A 84 -8.11 1.46 -12.60
CA LEU A 84 -9.12 2.42 -12.21
C LEU A 84 -9.47 3.33 -13.41
N ASP A 85 -10.73 3.77 -13.49
CA ASP A 85 -11.12 4.70 -14.54
C ASP A 85 -10.40 6.05 -14.39
N LYS A 86 -10.44 6.88 -15.44
CA LYS A 86 -9.71 8.16 -15.46
C LYS A 86 -10.09 9.09 -14.31
N THR A 87 -11.31 8.99 -13.77
CA THR A 87 -11.77 9.83 -12.66
C THR A 87 -11.23 9.34 -11.32
N MET A 88 -10.95 8.04 -11.20
CA MET A 88 -10.41 7.39 -10.01
C MET A 88 -8.89 7.17 -10.04
N ARG A 89 -8.21 7.47 -11.14
CA ARG A 89 -6.73 7.39 -11.28
C ARG A 89 -5.98 8.49 -10.55
N LYS A 90 -6.55 9.02 -9.49
CA LYS A 90 -5.81 9.96 -8.62
C LYS A 90 -4.85 9.16 -7.73
N PRO A 91 -3.68 9.73 -7.41
CA PRO A 91 -2.79 9.14 -6.42
C PRO A 91 -3.54 8.88 -5.11
N VAL A 92 -3.41 7.67 -4.58
CA VAL A 92 -4.01 7.27 -3.32
C VAL A 92 -2.89 6.97 -2.34
N LYS A 93 -2.96 7.57 -1.15
CA LYS A 93 -2.03 7.24 -0.07
C LYS A 93 -2.50 5.97 0.62
N THR A 94 -1.67 4.94 0.58
CA THR A 94 -1.95 3.61 1.13
C THR A 94 -1.04 3.31 2.31
N ILE A 95 -1.36 2.26 3.07
CA ILE A 95 -0.48 1.68 4.09
C ILE A 95 -0.03 0.32 3.58
N ARG A 96 1.28 0.10 3.56
CA ARG A 96 1.90 -1.16 3.16
C ARG A 96 2.81 -1.69 4.25
N HIS A 97 2.93 -3.01 4.36
CA HIS A 97 3.97 -3.61 5.17
C HIS A 97 5.33 -3.24 4.61
N LYS A 98 6.28 -2.91 5.51
CA LYS A 98 7.64 -2.51 5.11
C LYS A 98 8.39 -3.65 4.46
N SER A 99 8.12 -4.89 4.91
CA SER A 99 8.62 -6.12 4.31
C SER A 99 7.59 -7.24 4.47
N PHE A 100 7.64 -8.23 3.61
CA PHE A 100 6.80 -9.42 3.70
C PHE A 100 7.40 -10.60 2.94
N THR A 101 6.94 -11.79 3.28
CA THR A 101 7.36 -13.06 2.67
C THR A 101 6.17 -13.73 2.00
N ILE A 102 6.40 -14.31 0.85
CA ILE A 102 5.43 -15.13 0.14
C ILE A 102 5.99 -16.51 -0.16
N GLU A 103 5.10 -17.46 -0.34
CA GLU A 103 5.34 -18.73 -1.03
C GLU A 103 4.66 -18.67 -2.40
N CYS A 104 5.32 -19.13 -3.45
CA CYS A 104 4.74 -19.28 -4.78
C CYS A 104 5.24 -20.54 -5.49
N ASP A 105 4.42 -21.08 -6.41
CA ASP A 105 4.65 -22.40 -7.01
C ASP A 105 5.92 -22.46 -7.86
N ASN A 106 6.28 -21.39 -8.53
CA ASN A 106 7.41 -21.36 -9.46
C ASN A 106 8.75 -20.94 -8.84
N LEU A 107 8.76 -20.25 -7.70
CA LEU A 107 9.98 -19.71 -7.10
C LEU A 107 10.18 -20.15 -5.64
N GLY A 108 9.19 -20.81 -5.03
CA GLY A 108 9.21 -21.11 -3.59
C GLY A 108 9.07 -19.84 -2.75
N THR A 109 9.88 -19.74 -1.70
CA THR A 109 9.88 -18.60 -0.79
C THR A 109 10.54 -17.37 -1.41
N VAL A 110 9.83 -16.24 -1.45
CA VAL A 110 10.34 -14.95 -1.89
C VAL A 110 10.14 -13.92 -0.78
N VAL A 111 11.19 -13.17 -0.46
CA VAL A 111 11.17 -12.11 0.55
C VAL A 111 11.28 -10.74 -0.13
N PHE A 112 10.31 -9.89 0.13
CA PHE A 112 10.32 -8.50 -0.31
C PHE A 112 10.67 -7.58 0.86
N SER A 113 11.67 -6.73 0.67
CA SER A 113 12.12 -5.78 1.69
C SER A 113 12.78 -4.57 1.03
N PRO A 114 12.78 -3.41 1.70
CA PRO A 114 13.53 -2.26 1.23
C PRO A 114 15.02 -2.55 1.20
N THR A 115 15.76 -1.80 0.38
CA THR A 115 17.23 -1.88 0.34
C THR A 115 17.88 -1.23 1.57
N LYS A 116 17.14 -0.35 2.26
CA LYS A 116 17.59 0.38 3.45
C LYS A 116 16.61 0.21 4.62
N ASN A 117 17.13 0.18 5.83
CA ASN A 117 16.28 0.16 7.04
C ASN A 117 15.68 1.52 7.38
N GLU A 118 16.35 2.61 7.05
CA GLU A 118 15.96 3.98 7.31
C GLU A 118 16.31 4.87 6.11
N TRP A 119 15.54 5.93 5.91
CA TRP A 119 15.73 6.92 4.85
C TRP A 119 15.94 8.29 5.48
N LYS A 120 16.92 9.04 4.99
CA LYS A 120 17.25 10.38 5.51
C LYS A 120 16.21 11.43 5.11
N ASP A 121 15.60 11.23 3.94
CA ASP A 121 14.63 12.15 3.36
C ASP A 121 13.65 11.42 2.44
N SER A 122 12.71 12.18 1.87
CA SER A 122 11.70 11.65 0.95
C SER A 122 12.30 11.12 -0.36
N ASP A 123 13.40 11.68 -0.81
CA ASP A 123 14.02 11.28 -2.08
C ASP A 123 14.68 9.91 -1.92
N GLU A 124 15.39 9.66 -0.83
CA GLU A 124 15.90 8.32 -0.52
C GLU A 124 14.76 7.29 -0.36
N PHE A 125 13.66 7.70 0.26
CA PHE A 125 12.49 6.82 0.45
C PHE A 125 11.85 6.41 -0.88
N PHE A 126 11.58 7.37 -1.77
CA PHE A 126 10.91 7.08 -3.04
C PHE A 126 11.84 6.45 -4.08
N ASN A 127 13.15 6.58 -3.94
CA ASN A 127 14.15 5.96 -4.81
C ASN A 127 14.68 4.61 -4.28
N ASP A 128 14.12 4.08 -3.19
CA ASP A 128 14.44 2.74 -2.72
C ASP A 128 13.72 1.70 -3.59
N GLU A 129 14.45 1.06 -4.51
CA GLU A 129 13.93 0.08 -5.45
C GLU A 129 13.33 -1.14 -4.75
N GLY A 130 13.95 -1.62 -3.66
CA GLY A 130 13.42 -2.73 -2.88
C GLY A 130 12.12 -2.37 -2.18
N LEU A 131 11.97 -1.12 -1.68
CA LEU A 131 10.71 -0.65 -1.15
C LEU A 131 9.64 -0.55 -2.24
N LEU A 132 9.99 0.00 -3.41
CA LEU A 132 9.07 0.10 -4.54
C LEU A 132 8.60 -1.29 -5.00
N GLU A 133 9.53 -2.25 -5.09
CA GLU A 133 9.22 -3.63 -5.42
C GLU A 133 8.30 -4.28 -4.38
N CYS A 134 8.56 -4.06 -3.08
CA CYS A 134 7.73 -4.51 -1.98
C CYS A 134 6.31 -3.95 -2.05
N VAL A 135 6.16 -2.66 -2.35
CA VAL A 135 4.85 -2.00 -2.50
C VAL A 135 4.12 -2.52 -3.75
N CYS A 136 4.83 -2.65 -4.87
CA CYS A 136 4.29 -3.17 -6.13
C CYS A 136 3.79 -4.61 -5.95
N ALA A 137 4.56 -5.48 -5.31
CA ALA A 137 4.17 -6.86 -5.07
C ALA A 137 2.89 -6.95 -4.22
N GLN A 138 2.78 -6.17 -3.14
CA GLN A 138 1.56 -6.09 -2.34
C GLN A 138 0.37 -5.58 -3.15
N HIS A 139 0.58 -4.62 -4.06
CA HIS A 139 -0.46 -4.09 -4.95
C HIS A 139 -1.01 -5.17 -5.89
N GLU A 140 -0.13 -5.92 -6.54
CA GLU A 140 -0.54 -6.96 -7.49
C GLU A 140 -1.18 -8.16 -6.78
N ILE A 141 -0.68 -8.55 -5.61
CA ILE A 141 -1.31 -9.60 -4.80
C ILE A 141 -2.69 -9.16 -4.29
N ASP A 142 -2.85 -7.90 -3.89
CA ASP A 142 -4.16 -7.34 -3.54
C ASP A 142 -5.17 -7.51 -4.69
N HIS A 143 -4.78 -7.27 -5.94
CA HIS A 143 -5.65 -7.52 -7.09
C HIS A 143 -6.06 -8.98 -7.20
N LEU A 144 -5.15 -9.92 -6.93
CA LEU A 144 -5.47 -11.35 -6.91
C LEU A 144 -6.43 -11.72 -5.78
N ASP A 145 -6.43 -10.96 -4.69
CA ASP A 145 -7.34 -11.11 -3.54
C ASP A 145 -8.63 -10.28 -3.65
N GLY A 146 -8.83 -9.62 -4.80
CA GLY A 146 -10.01 -8.79 -5.05
C GLY A 146 -9.99 -7.45 -4.31
N ILE A 147 -8.83 -6.97 -3.88
CA ILE A 147 -8.62 -5.74 -3.13
C ILE A 147 -8.10 -4.65 -4.06
N LEU A 148 -8.61 -3.44 -3.93
CA LEU A 148 -8.15 -2.27 -4.67
C LEU A 148 -7.56 -1.23 -3.72
N ILE A 149 -6.65 -0.39 -4.22
CA ILE A 149 -6.07 0.73 -3.46
C ILE A 149 -7.14 1.73 -2.96
N THR A 150 -8.31 1.74 -3.57
CA THR A 150 -9.46 2.55 -3.17
C THR A 150 -10.26 1.97 -2.01
N ASP A 151 -10.01 0.72 -1.64
CA ASP A 151 -10.71 0.06 -0.54
C ASP A 151 -10.21 0.60 0.81
N SER A 152 -11.13 0.72 1.78
CA SER A 152 -10.85 1.34 3.08
C SER A 152 -9.70 0.70 3.84
N LYS A 153 -9.48 -0.60 3.64
CA LYS A 153 -8.38 -1.36 4.26
C LYS A 153 -6.99 -0.89 3.82
N ARG A 154 -6.88 -0.26 2.64
CA ARG A 154 -5.59 0.18 2.06
C ARG A 154 -5.40 1.69 2.11
N ARG A 155 -6.47 2.46 2.31
CA ARG A 155 -6.33 3.91 2.42
C ARG A 155 -5.61 4.29 3.71
N TYR A 156 -4.59 5.11 3.58
CA TYR A 156 -4.01 5.81 4.70
C TYR A 156 -5.04 6.82 5.22
N SER A 157 -5.61 6.55 6.39
CA SER A 157 -6.39 7.54 7.09
C SER A 157 -5.41 8.54 7.73
N THR A 158 -5.37 9.77 7.22
CA THR A 158 -4.77 10.90 7.93
C THR A 158 -5.61 11.36 9.12
N THR A 159 -6.76 10.74 9.33
CA THR A 159 -7.41 10.80 10.63
C THR A 159 -6.50 10.01 11.58
N VAL A 160 -5.41 10.66 12.01
CA VAL A 160 -5.03 10.53 13.39
C VAL A 160 -6.35 10.77 14.09
N THR A 161 -7.01 9.73 14.56
CA THR A 161 -7.87 9.84 15.71
C THR A 161 -6.90 10.34 16.80
N ARG A 162 -6.66 11.66 16.81
CA ARG A 162 -6.43 12.31 18.08
C ARG A 162 -7.67 11.86 18.83
N GLU A 163 -7.51 10.97 19.77
CA GLU A 163 -8.48 10.83 20.81
C GLU A 163 -8.75 12.25 21.23
N LYS A 164 -9.89 12.79 20.82
CA LYS A 164 -10.32 14.11 21.26
C LYS A 164 -10.63 13.91 22.73
N LYS A 165 -9.58 13.95 23.53
CA LYS A 165 -9.65 13.85 24.98
C LYS A 165 -10.61 14.89 25.54
N TYR A 166 -10.88 15.97 24.75
CA TYR A 166 -11.73 17.10 25.15
C TYR A 166 -12.67 17.51 24.00
N GLY A 167 -13.91 17.81 24.34
CA GLY A 167 -14.88 18.37 23.41
C GLY A 167 -14.49 19.80 23.01
N ARG A 168 -14.80 20.23 21.78
CA ARG A 168 -14.41 21.54 21.22
C ARG A 168 -14.80 22.74 22.09
N ASN A 169 -15.91 22.63 22.83
CA ASN A 169 -16.41 23.66 23.75
C ASN A 169 -16.13 23.35 25.22
N GLU A 170 -15.52 22.20 25.50
CA GLU A 170 -15.09 21.83 26.84
C GLU A 170 -14.04 22.81 27.35
N ARG A 171 -14.08 23.10 28.63
CA ARG A 171 -13.09 23.98 29.25
C ARG A 171 -11.96 23.16 29.84
N VAL A 172 -10.74 23.55 29.53
CA VAL A 172 -9.50 22.91 29.96
C VAL A 172 -8.59 23.91 30.63
N MET A 173 -7.81 23.45 31.59
CA MET A 173 -6.72 24.23 32.17
C MET A 173 -5.50 24.09 31.29
N VAL A 174 -4.94 25.18 30.83
CA VAL A 174 -3.80 25.20 29.91
C VAL A 174 -2.62 25.93 30.62
N LYS A 175 -1.46 25.26 30.61
CA LYS A 175 -0.19 25.88 30.99
C LYS A 175 0.43 26.44 29.71
N LEU A 176 0.63 27.75 29.67
CA LEU A 176 1.24 28.44 28.55
C LEU A 176 2.77 28.32 28.58
N SER A 177 3.42 28.63 27.47
CA SER A 177 4.88 28.54 27.30
C SER A 177 5.64 29.50 28.22
N ASP A 178 5.00 30.55 28.76
CA ASP A 178 5.54 31.45 29.75
C ASP A 178 5.38 30.96 31.21
N GLY A 179 4.80 29.76 31.38
CA GLY A 179 4.54 29.11 32.66
C GLY A 179 3.23 29.54 33.34
N SER A 180 2.51 30.50 32.80
CA SER A 180 1.18 30.89 33.31
C SER A 180 0.13 29.83 33.01
N THR A 181 -0.97 29.82 33.79
CA THR A 181 -2.08 28.89 33.59
C THR A 181 -3.36 29.65 33.29
N GLU A 182 -4.11 29.19 32.30
CA GLU A 182 -5.36 29.80 31.90
C GLU A 182 -6.46 28.75 31.72
N PHE A 183 -7.68 29.04 32.16
CA PHE A 183 -8.83 28.18 32.01
C PHE A 183 -9.68 28.62 30.79
N MET A 184 -9.60 27.87 29.69
CA MET A 184 -10.21 28.26 28.42
C MET A 184 -10.95 27.10 27.73
N LYS A 185 -11.74 27.43 26.70
CA LYS A 185 -12.35 26.40 25.86
C LYS A 185 -11.28 25.70 25.02
N TYR A 186 -11.39 24.37 24.89
CA TYR A 186 -10.43 23.55 24.13
C TYR A 186 -10.15 24.07 22.73
N LYS A 187 -11.16 24.59 22.02
CA LYS A 187 -10.97 25.21 20.69
C LYS A 187 -9.99 26.38 20.66
N LYS A 188 -9.79 27.07 21.81
CA LYS A 188 -8.80 28.14 21.94
C LYS A 188 -7.44 27.61 22.39
N ALA A 189 -7.43 26.52 23.16
CA ALA A 189 -6.23 25.85 23.62
C ALA A 189 -5.52 25.07 22.49
N GLU A 190 -6.30 24.45 21.61
CA GLU A 190 -5.80 23.56 20.56
C GLU A 190 -4.68 24.17 19.67
N PRO A 191 -4.77 25.44 19.19
CA PRO A 191 -3.68 26.07 18.48
C PRO A 191 -2.45 26.33 19.33
N MET A 192 -2.63 26.54 20.65
CA MET A 192 -1.53 26.85 21.56
C MET A 192 -0.68 25.62 21.90
N LEU A 193 -1.26 24.42 21.81
CA LEU A 193 -0.53 23.16 22.04
C LEU A 193 0.62 22.96 21.03
N SER A 194 0.43 23.42 19.78
CA SER A 194 1.49 23.41 18.77
C SER A 194 2.60 24.44 19.03
N LEU A 195 2.36 25.39 19.94
CA LEU A 195 3.29 26.43 20.37
C LEU A 195 3.93 26.13 21.74
N GLY A 196 3.79 24.89 22.23
CA GLY A 196 4.41 24.43 23.48
C GLY A 196 3.56 24.60 24.73
N ALA A 197 2.25 24.93 24.59
CA ALA A 197 1.34 24.90 25.73
C ALA A 197 0.94 23.44 26.08
N GLU A 198 0.60 23.18 27.34
CA GLU A 198 0.20 21.87 27.83
C GLU A 198 -1.20 21.94 28.49
N ILE A 199 -2.02 20.91 28.32
CA ILE A 199 -3.26 20.76 29.08
C ILE A 199 -2.93 20.03 30.39
N LEU A 200 -3.35 20.61 31.51
CA LEU A 200 -3.14 20.07 32.85
C LEU A 200 -4.24 19.12 33.27
#